data_033defac0b08af165ae3effa3335474c
#
_entry.id   033defac0b08af165ae3effa3335474c
#
_cell.length_a   1.000
_cell.length_b   1.000
_cell.length_c   1.000
_cell.angle_alpha   90.00
_cell.angle_beta   90.00
_cell.angle_gamma   90.00
#
_symmetry.space_group_name_H-M   'P 1'
#
loop_
_entity.id
_entity.type
_entity.pdbx_description
1 polymer ?
#
loop_
_entity_poly.entity_id
_entity_poly.type
_entity_poly.pdbx_seq_one_letter_code
_entity_poly.pdbx_strand_id
1 'polypeptide(L)'
;MPFIELDTKTNEPVVHDYFTRFNQSDFIATADLFSEQGILKPPFEKMINGRNAIAQYLEKEALGMTVFPTHMKTTISDRSYIQYQVQGKVKTNYFTVNASWLISLNTEKEITLVEIKLLENLSDLLAFKNH
;
A
#
# COMPACT_ATOMS: atom_id res chain seq x y z
N MET A 1 14.66 -10.09 2.25
CA MET A 1 14.33 -10.36 0.92
C MET A 1 14.28 -9.07 0.11
N PRO A 2 14.90 -9.08 -0.99
CA PRO A 2 14.86 -7.86 -1.74
C PRO A 2 13.43 -7.56 -2.15
N PHE A 3 13.19 -6.31 -2.29
CA PHE A 3 11.99 -5.88 -2.92
C PHE A 3 11.95 -6.56 -4.27
N ILE A 4 10.83 -7.02 -4.62
CA ILE A 4 10.69 -7.86 -5.75
C ILE A 4 11.20 -7.24 -7.01
N GLU A 5 11.63 -8.08 -7.89
CA GLU A 5 11.92 -7.75 -9.23
C GLU A 5 10.71 -7.12 -9.87
N LEU A 6 10.71 -5.84 -9.99
CA LEU A 6 9.60 -5.11 -10.54
C LEU A 6 9.92 -4.69 -11.97
N ASP A 7 8.90 -4.23 -12.65
CA ASP A 7 9.09 -3.59 -13.93
C ASP A 7 10.06 -2.45 -13.74
N THR A 8 11.21 -2.53 -14.38
CA THR A 8 12.25 -1.52 -14.23
C THR A 8 11.78 -0.14 -14.63
N LYS A 9 10.74 -0.06 -15.46
CA LYS A 9 10.18 1.21 -15.87
C LYS A 9 9.34 1.86 -14.80
N THR A 10 9.05 1.13 -13.73
CA THR A 10 8.16 1.60 -12.69
C THR A 10 8.84 1.64 -11.34
N ASN A 11 10.11 1.87 -11.34
CA ASN A 11 10.85 1.95 -10.10
C ASN A 11 10.69 3.32 -9.48
N GLU A 12 10.08 3.38 -8.32
CA GLU A 12 9.84 4.63 -7.62
C GLU A 12 10.28 4.49 -6.17
N PRO A 13 11.34 5.21 -5.76
CA PRO A 13 11.87 5.05 -4.40
C PRO A 13 10.86 5.25 -3.27
N VAL A 14 9.94 6.19 -3.43
CA VAL A 14 8.96 6.45 -2.37
C VAL A 14 8.06 5.26 -2.15
N VAL A 15 7.69 4.56 -3.24
CA VAL A 15 6.85 3.37 -3.12
C VAL A 15 7.63 2.27 -2.41
N HIS A 16 8.89 2.09 -2.75
CA HIS A 16 9.75 1.12 -2.05
C HIS A 16 9.86 1.47 -0.57
N ASP A 17 10.08 2.75 -0.27
CA ASP A 17 10.21 3.18 1.11
C ASP A 17 8.94 2.92 1.91
N TYR A 18 7.79 3.11 1.29
CA TYR A 18 6.52 2.85 1.96
C TYR A 18 6.49 1.41 2.49
N PHE A 19 6.79 0.44 1.62
CA PHE A 19 6.74 -0.96 2.02
C PHE A 19 7.86 -1.32 2.98
N THR A 20 9.05 -0.76 2.77
CA THR A 20 10.18 -1.04 3.65
C THR A 20 9.92 -0.55 5.06
N ARG A 21 9.46 0.68 5.19
CA ARG A 21 9.19 1.25 6.52
C ARG A 21 8.02 0.56 7.18
N PHE A 22 7.00 0.22 6.40
CA PHE A 22 5.87 -0.53 6.90
C PHE A 22 6.34 -1.86 7.50
N ASN A 23 7.18 -2.59 6.76
CA ASN A 23 7.66 -3.90 7.20
C ASN A 23 8.57 -3.82 8.40
N GLN A 24 9.19 -2.69 8.63
CA GLN A 24 10.00 -2.45 9.81
C GLN A 24 9.15 -2.04 11.01
N SER A 25 7.85 -1.95 10.83
CA SER A 25 6.92 -1.46 11.83
C SER A 25 7.23 -0.04 12.25
N ASP A 26 7.88 0.71 11.38
CA ASP A 26 8.16 2.10 11.61
C ASP A 26 7.04 2.92 11.01
N PHE A 27 5.92 2.95 11.73
CA PHE A 27 4.71 3.53 11.17
C PHE A 27 4.72 5.05 11.16
N ILE A 28 5.49 5.66 12.03
CA ILE A 28 5.67 7.12 11.98
C ILE A 28 6.43 7.47 10.71
N ALA A 29 7.51 6.75 10.41
CA ALA A 29 8.27 7.00 9.19
C ALA A 29 7.45 6.68 7.94
N THR A 30 6.61 5.65 8.01
CA THR A 30 5.71 5.32 6.90
C THR A 30 4.75 6.47 6.64
N ALA A 31 4.15 6.99 7.70
CA ALA A 31 3.20 8.09 7.58
C ALA A 31 3.88 9.37 7.10
N ASP A 32 5.15 9.54 7.41
CA ASP A 32 5.91 10.73 6.97
C ASP A 32 6.09 10.79 5.47
N LEU A 33 5.90 9.69 4.78
CA LEU A 33 5.96 9.68 3.31
C LEU A 33 4.72 10.32 2.68
N PHE A 34 3.65 10.46 3.44
CA PHE A 34 2.43 11.08 2.93
C PHE A 34 2.56 12.61 2.97
N SER A 35 1.83 13.25 2.09
CA SER A 35 1.66 14.70 2.21
C SER A 35 0.86 15.01 3.47
N GLU A 36 0.89 16.26 3.88
CA GLU A 36 0.20 16.67 5.09
C GLU A 36 -1.27 16.26 5.11
N GLN A 37 -1.90 16.30 3.96
CA GLN A 37 -3.30 15.94 3.85
C GLN A 37 -3.47 14.61 3.12
N GLY A 38 -2.45 13.78 3.15
CA GLY A 38 -2.51 12.49 2.51
C GLY A 38 -3.58 11.60 3.11
N ILE A 39 -4.01 10.64 2.32
CA ILE A 39 -5.13 9.77 2.67
C ILE A 39 -4.69 8.32 2.59
N LEU A 40 -5.02 7.57 3.63
CA LEU A 40 -4.92 6.11 3.61
C LEU A 40 -6.34 5.57 3.61
N LYS A 41 -6.63 4.72 2.63
CA LYS A 41 -7.93 4.10 2.53
C LYS A 41 -7.77 2.60 2.71
N PRO A 42 -7.98 2.09 3.93
CA PRO A 42 -7.84 0.66 4.18
C PRO A 42 -9.05 -0.10 3.66
N PRO A 43 -8.92 -1.44 3.55
CA PRO A 43 -10.05 -2.23 3.09
C PRO A 43 -11.19 -2.15 4.09
N PHE A 44 -12.40 -1.97 3.58
CA PHE A 44 -13.63 -2.04 4.36
C PHE A 44 -13.77 -1.00 5.47
N GLU A 45 -12.91 0.00 5.49
CA GLU A 45 -12.96 1.00 6.55
C GLU A 45 -12.97 2.40 5.96
N LYS A 46 -13.20 3.37 6.84
CA LYS A 46 -13.24 4.77 6.43
C LYS A 46 -11.85 5.25 6.06
N MET A 47 -11.82 6.28 5.24
CA MET A 47 -10.58 6.94 4.90
C MET A 47 -9.97 7.61 6.13
N ILE A 48 -8.65 7.58 6.18
CA ILE A 48 -7.89 8.17 7.27
C ILE A 48 -7.07 9.31 6.70
N ASN A 49 -7.24 10.49 7.26
CA ASN A 49 -6.64 11.69 6.72
C ASN A 49 -5.53 12.21 7.60
N GLY A 50 -4.37 12.47 6.98
CA GLY A 50 -3.28 13.14 7.64
C GLY A 50 -2.29 12.19 8.30
N ARG A 51 -1.06 12.67 8.42
CA ARG A 51 0.05 11.83 8.89
C ARG A 51 -0.16 11.27 10.28
N ASN A 52 -0.63 12.11 11.20
CA ASN A 52 -0.79 11.64 12.58
C ASN A 52 -1.84 10.55 12.68
N ALA A 53 -2.96 10.74 12.02
CA ALA A 53 -4.02 9.76 12.06
C ALA A 53 -3.59 8.47 11.37
N ILE A 54 -2.84 8.59 10.28
CA ILE A 54 -2.34 7.43 9.56
C ILE A 54 -1.37 6.64 10.44
N ALA A 55 -0.43 7.34 11.09
CA ALA A 55 0.52 6.67 11.98
C ALA A 55 -0.19 5.93 13.10
N GLN A 56 -1.16 6.57 13.73
CA GLN A 56 -1.93 5.97 14.82
C GLN A 56 -2.71 4.75 14.34
N TYR A 57 -3.33 4.87 13.18
CA TYR A 57 -4.08 3.75 12.61
C TYR A 57 -3.17 2.56 12.35
N LEU A 58 -2.02 2.82 11.73
CA LEU A 58 -1.10 1.73 11.40
C LEU A 58 -0.55 1.07 12.65
N GLU A 59 -0.24 1.85 13.68
CA GLU A 59 0.25 1.26 14.93
C GLU A 59 -0.78 0.36 15.57
N LYS A 60 -2.04 0.71 15.42
CA LYS A 60 -3.10 -0.07 16.02
C LYS A 60 -3.45 -1.29 15.18
N GLU A 61 -3.48 -1.15 13.86
CA GLU A 61 -4.05 -2.17 12.99
C GLU A 61 -3.02 -2.99 12.22
N ALA A 62 -1.84 -2.46 11.99
CA ALA A 62 -0.89 -3.10 11.11
C ALA A 62 0.28 -3.77 11.81
N LEU A 63 0.35 -3.64 13.11
CA LEU A 63 1.45 -4.26 13.85
C LEU A 63 1.39 -5.78 13.66
N GLY A 64 2.53 -6.36 13.31
CA GLY A 64 2.58 -7.79 13.07
C GLY A 64 2.32 -8.19 11.63
N MET A 65 1.96 -7.25 10.78
CA MET A 65 1.77 -7.54 9.37
C MET A 65 3.06 -7.34 8.59
N THR A 66 3.24 -8.17 7.57
CA THR A 66 4.36 -8.00 6.63
C THR A 66 3.78 -8.00 5.23
N VAL A 67 4.23 -7.07 4.40
CA VAL A 67 3.75 -6.97 3.02
C VAL A 67 4.84 -7.43 2.08
N PHE A 68 4.44 -8.12 1.03
CA PHE A 68 5.34 -8.68 0.03
C PHE A 68 4.87 -8.24 -1.34
N PRO A 69 5.28 -7.06 -1.80
CA PRO A 69 4.87 -6.62 -3.14
C PRO A 69 5.55 -7.48 -4.20
N THR A 70 4.80 -7.83 -5.23
CA THR A 70 5.30 -8.69 -6.29
C THR A 70 5.29 -8.02 -7.65
N HIS A 71 4.38 -7.06 -7.87
CA HIS A 71 4.28 -6.38 -9.16
C HIS A 71 3.94 -4.92 -8.93
N MET A 72 4.47 -4.07 -9.79
CA MET A 72 4.14 -2.66 -9.75
C MET A 72 4.08 -2.13 -11.17
N LYS A 73 3.10 -1.30 -11.44
CA LYS A 73 3.00 -0.63 -12.74
C LYS A 73 2.46 0.77 -12.56
N THR A 74 2.81 1.64 -13.48
CA THR A 74 2.26 2.99 -13.53
C THR A 74 0.90 2.92 -14.18
N THR A 75 -0.12 3.46 -13.52
CA THR A 75 -1.47 3.48 -14.07
C THR A 75 -1.85 4.85 -14.61
N ILE A 76 -1.32 5.90 -14.00
CA ILE A 76 -1.54 7.26 -14.45
C ILE A 76 -0.23 8.02 -14.34
N SER A 77 0.11 8.74 -15.40
CA SER A 77 1.27 9.62 -15.38
C SER A 77 0.84 10.95 -15.97
N ASP A 78 0.77 11.95 -15.11
CA ASP A 78 0.27 13.26 -15.49
C ASP A 78 1.25 14.30 -14.93
N ARG A 79 1.06 15.55 -15.34
CA ARG A 79 1.92 16.63 -14.86
C ARG A 79 1.76 16.86 -13.37
N SER A 80 0.56 16.63 -12.86
CA SER A 80 0.26 16.94 -11.46
C SER A 80 0.42 15.77 -10.54
N TYR A 81 0.41 14.53 -11.05
CA TYR A 81 0.59 13.38 -10.18
C TYR A 81 0.88 12.14 -11.00
N ILE A 82 1.40 11.13 -10.29
CA ILE A 82 1.65 9.82 -10.86
C ILE A 82 0.98 8.81 -9.94
N GLN A 83 0.37 7.81 -10.54
CA GLN A 83 -0.30 6.77 -9.78
C GLN A 83 0.27 5.42 -10.13
N TYR A 84 0.51 4.63 -9.12
CA TYR A 84 1.05 3.29 -9.27
C TYR A 84 0.08 2.28 -8.70
N GLN A 85 0.02 1.13 -9.34
CA GLN A 85 -0.68 0.00 -8.77
C GLN A 85 0.33 -1.06 -8.39
N VAL A 86 0.25 -1.52 -7.15
CA VAL A 86 1.13 -2.57 -6.63
C VAL A 86 0.26 -3.75 -6.26
N GLN A 87 0.70 -4.94 -6.62
CA GLN A 87 0.05 -6.17 -6.20
C GLN A 87 1.02 -6.97 -5.36
N GLY A 88 0.50 -7.74 -4.43
CA GLY A 88 1.34 -8.53 -3.57
C GLY A 88 0.53 -9.26 -2.52
N LYS A 89 1.21 -9.62 -1.45
CA LYS A 89 0.61 -10.38 -0.36
C LYS A 89 0.79 -9.64 0.94
N VAL A 90 -0.16 -9.85 1.85
CA VAL A 90 -0.06 -9.37 3.22
C VAL A 90 -0.12 -10.59 4.11
N LYS A 91 0.91 -10.75 4.94
CA LYS A 91 0.98 -11.82 5.91
C LYS A 91 0.62 -11.26 7.28
N THR A 92 -0.37 -11.86 7.91
CA THR A 92 -0.75 -11.52 9.27
C THR A 92 -0.32 -12.65 10.19
N ASN A 93 -0.69 -12.55 11.47
CA ASN A 93 -0.40 -13.61 12.41
C ASN A 93 -1.20 -14.88 12.13
N TYR A 94 -2.26 -14.77 11.35
CA TYR A 94 -3.20 -15.87 11.16
C TYR A 94 -3.22 -16.42 9.74
N PHE A 95 -2.99 -15.57 8.76
CA PHE A 95 -3.11 -16.00 7.37
C PHE A 95 -2.37 -15.03 6.45
N THR A 96 -2.29 -15.44 5.18
CA THR A 96 -1.71 -14.61 4.13
C THR A 96 -2.79 -14.37 3.09
N VAL A 97 -2.95 -13.12 2.69
CA VAL A 97 -3.94 -12.75 1.69
C VAL A 97 -3.30 -11.97 0.57
N ASN A 98 -3.92 -12.01 -0.60
CA ASN A 98 -3.48 -11.18 -1.72
C ASN A 98 -4.10 -9.80 -1.59
N ALA A 99 -3.35 -8.80 -1.98
CA ALA A 99 -3.79 -7.43 -1.86
C ALA A 99 -3.27 -6.58 -3.01
N SER A 100 -3.88 -5.44 -3.20
CA SER A 100 -3.37 -4.43 -4.12
C SER A 100 -3.37 -3.08 -3.44
N TRP A 101 -2.42 -2.26 -3.85
CA TRP A 101 -2.26 -0.90 -3.34
C TRP A 101 -2.30 0.04 -4.53
N LEU A 102 -3.11 1.07 -4.43
CA LEU A 102 -3.10 2.15 -5.39
C LEU A 102 -2.43 3.32 -4.69
N ILE A 103 -1.29 3.75 -5.22
CA ILE A 103 -0.46 4.77 -4.56
C ILE A 103 -0.29 5.94 -5.50
N SER A 104 -0.73 7.11 -5.05
CA SER A 104 -0.60 8.34 -5.84
C SER A 104 0.43 9.26 -5.21
N LEU A 105 1.28 9.82 -6.04
CA LEU A 105 2.30 10.78 -5.62
C LEU A 105 2.04 12.12 -6.29
N ASN A 106 2.27 13.20 -5.54
CA ASN A 106 2.22 14.54 -6.13
C ASN A 106 3.56 14.88 -6.79
N THR A 107 3.69 16.09 -7.27
CA THR A 107 4.90 16.52 -7.98
C THR A 107 6.11 16.58 -7.07
N GLU A 108 5.91 16.61 -5.76
CA GLU A 108 6.99 16.63 -4.80
C GLU A 108 7.32 15.26 -4.27
N LYS A 109 6.75 14.23 -4.90
CA LYS A 109 7.00 12.84 -4.51
C LYS A 109 6.46 12.50 -3.13
N GLU A 110 5.45 13.21 -2.69
CA GLU A 110 4.75 12.87 -1.46
C GLU A 110 3.56 12.01 -1.81
N ILE A 111 3.25 11.05 -0.94
CA ILE A 111 2.10 10.19 -1.15
C ILE A 111 0.84 10.98 -0.80
N THR A 112 -0.07 11.08 -1.75
CA THR A 112 -1.34 11.75 -1.52
C THR A 112 -2.45 10.77 -1.24
N LEU A 113 -2.28 9.52 -1.68
CA LEU A 113 -3.30 8.50 -1.48
C LEU A 113 -2.66 7.12 -1.50
N VAL A 114 -3.03 6.29 -0.54
CA VAL A 114 -2.81 4.85 -0.61
C VAL A 114 -4.17 4.20 -0.41
N GLU A 115 -4.64 3.50 -1.41
CA GLU A 115 -5.88 2.74 -1.30
C GLU A 115 -5.54 1.27 -1.35
N ILE A 116 -6.01 0.51 -0.37
CA ILE A 116 -5.68 -0.90 -0.23
C ILE A 116 -6.94 -1.72 -0.45
N LYS A 117 -6.82 -2.74 -1.29
CA LYS A 117 -7.92 -3.67 -1.54
C LYS A 117 -7.41 -5.08 -1.35
N LEU A 118 -8.23 -5.89 -0.71
CA LEU A 118 -7.92 -7.31 -0.58
C LEU A 118 -8.42 -8.02 -1.81
N LEU A 119 -7.57 -8.85 -2.38
CA LEU A 119 -7.91 -9.59 -3.59
C LEU A 119 -8.58 -10.92 -3.28
N GLU A 120 -8.39 -11.43 -2.06
CA GLU A 120 -9.18 -12.54 -1.56
C GLU A 120 -10.52 -12.03 -1.08
N ASN A 121 -11.17 -11.28 -1.92
CA ASN A 121 -12.46 -10.73 -1.58
C ASN A 121 -13.53 -11.62 -2.19
N LEU A 122 -14.64 -11.03 -2.50
CA LEU A 122 -15.77 -11.76 -3.02
C LEU A 122 -15.45 -12.60 -4.24
N SER A 123 -14.63 -12.08 -5.14
CA SER A 123 -14.29 -12.81 -6.35
C SER A 123 -13.60 -14.13 -6.05
N ASP A 124 -12.63 -14.08 -5.13
CA ASP A 124 -11.90 -15.27 -4.76
C ASP A 124 -12.78 -16.24 -4.00
N LEU A 125 -13.65 -15.71 -3.15
CA LEU A 125 -14.59 -16.57 -2.44
C LEU A 125 -15.54 -17.25 -3.40
N LEU A 126 -15.96 -16.54 -4.43
CA LEU A 126 -16.81 -17.14 -5.44
C LEU A 126 -16.09 -18.22 -6.21
N ALA A 127 -14.82 -18.03 -6.48
CA ALA A 127 -14.01 -19.04 -7.14
C ALA A 127 -13.92 -20.29 -6.30
N PHE A 128 -13.73 -20.14 -4.98
CA PHE A 128 -13.73 -21.27 -4.08
C PHE A 128 -15.04 -22.02 -4.14
N LYS A 129 -16.14 -21.29 -4.13
CA LYS A 129 -17.45 -21.92 -4.11
C LYS A 129 -17.78 -22.66 -5.37
N ASN A 130 -17.11 -22.31 -6.45
CA ASN A 130 -17.38 -22.92 -7.74
C ASN A 130 -16.51 -24.14 -8.00
N HIS A 131 -15.70 -24.50 -7.05
CA HIS A 131 -14.86 -25.68 -7.20
C HIS A 131 -15.59 -26.95 -6.88
#